data_178bd644cf82cfca9942a8c6697d7675
#
_entry.id   178bd644cf82cfca9942a8c6697d7675
#
_cell.length_a   1.000
_cell.length_b   1.000
_cell.length_c   1.000
_cell.angle_alpha   90.00
_cell.angle_beta   90.00
_cell.angle_gamma   90.00
#
_symmetry.space_group_name_H-M   'P 1'
#
loop_
_entity.id
_entity.type
_entity.pdbx_description
1 polymer ?
#
loop_
_entity_poly.entity_id
_entity_poly.type
_entity_poly.pdbx_seq_one_letter_code
_entity_poly.pdbx_strand_id
1 'polypeptide(L)'
;MARARVYTLRAAAGLLLAGWAASAAAQDAPRFTADPAMTRGPAAAPVTIFEWSDYECPFCKRAQEILHRLQGEFPDTVRLVFKDFPLRSHPNALPAALAARCAGAQGRYWEYHDLLFVGQPDLSRDDLIGYARRLGLDAPAFTECLDSSRFRDAVLADQREGREAGVRATPTFFINQRKIEGALPLDEFRDVIKQALRDARR
;
A
#
# COMPACT_ATOMS: atom_id res chain seq x y z
N MET A 1 65.54 -64.19 -24.93
CA MET A 1 64.58 -63.58 -25.88
C MET A 1 63.33 -63.17 -25.08
N ALA A 2 63.27 -61.92 -24.66
CA ALA A 2 62.15 -61.37 -23.84
C ALA A 2 61.41 -60.28 -24.64
N ARG A 3 60.16 -60.51 -24.93
CA ARG A 3 59.29 -59.56 -25.67
C ARG A 3 58.70 -58.59 -24.66
N ALA A 4 59.01 -57.28 -24.77
CA ALA A 4 58.39 -56.21 -24.05
C ALA A 4 57.03 -55.93 -24.69
N ARG A 5 55.95 -55.90 -23.81
CA ARG A 5 54.60 -55.39 -24.17
C ARG A 5 54.50 -53.92 -23.80
N VAL A 6 54.27 -53.10 -24.79
CA VAL A 6 53.97 -51.70 -24.62
C VAL A 6 52.45 -51.53 -24.34
N TYR A 7 52.10 -51.01 -23.16
CA TYR A 7 50.70 -50.61 -22.83
C TYR A 7 50.53 -49.14 -23.16
N THR A 8 49.74 -48.84 -24.14
CA THR A 8 49.29 -47.47 -24.43
C THR A 8 48.14 -47.08 -23.51
N LEU A 9 48.38 -46.13 -22.57
CA LEU A 9 47.36 -45.50 -21.82
C LEU A 9 46.60 -44.48 -22.72
N ARG A 10 45.31 -44.71 -22.94
CA ARG A 10 44.40 -43.72 -23.49
C ARG A 10 43.85 -42.87 -22.33
N ALA A 11 44.29 -41.60 -22.27
CA ALA A 11 43.72 -40.62 -21.38
C ALA A 11 42.35 -40.15 -21.95
N ALA A 12 41.28 -40.47 -21.25
CA ALA A 12 39.96 -39.94 -21.55
C ALA A 12 39.84 -38.57 -20.86
N ALA A 13 39.87 -37.49 -21.63
CA ALA A 13 39.57 -36.14 -21.13
C ALA A 13 38.05 -35.98 -21.00
N GLY A 14 37.54 -36.10 -19.78
CA GLY A 14 36.15 -35.76 -19.43
C GLY A 14 35.99 -34.27 -19.33
N LEU A 15 35.29 -33.63 -20.27
CA LEU A 15 34.80 -32.23 -20.12
C LEU A 15 33.67 -32.21 -19.10
N LEU A 16 33.96 -31.69 -17.92
CA LEU A 16 32.94 -31.28 -16.93
C LEU A 16 32.34 -29.95 -17.40
N LEU A 17 31.21 -30.00 -18.07
CA LEU A 17 30.34 -28.80 -18.27
C LEU A 17 29.70 -28.46 -16.94
N ALA A 18 30.31 -27.52 -16.22
CA ALA A 18 29.68 -26.89 -15.05
C ALA A 18 28.53 -25.99 -15.57
N GLY A 19 27.33 -26.54 -15.54
CA GLY A 19 26.10 -25.77 -15.78
C GLY A 19 25.92 -24.74 -14.66
N TRP A 20 26.17 -23.47 -14.95
CA TRP A 20 25.73 -22.37 -14.11
C TRP A 20 24.21 -22.27 -14.25
N ALA A 21 23.49 -22.89 -13.29
CA ALA A 21 22.10 -22.55 -13.07
C ALA A 21 22.07 -21.11 -12.50
N ALA A 22 21.81 -20.15 -13.36
CA ALA A 22 21.45 -18.80 -12.95
C ALA A 22 20.12 -18.91 -12.18
N SER A 23 20.21 -18.99 -10.86
CA SER A 23 19.06 -18.78 -9.97
C SER A 23 18.62 -17.35 -10.19
N ALA A 24 17.58 -17.14 -11.01
CA ALA A 24 16.86 -15.89 -11.04
C ALA A 24 16.25 -15.73 -9.63
N ALA A 25 16.91 -14.93 -8.79
CA ALA A 25 16.33 -14.49 -7.54
C ALA A 25 15.00 -13.80 -7.92
N ALA A 26 13.89 -14.46 -7.64
CA ALA A 26 12.60 -13.82 -7.63
C ALA A 26 12.76 -12.66 -6.63
N GLN A 27 12.79 -11.43 -7.14
CA GLN A 27 12.81 -10.24 -6.30
C GLN A 27 11.50 -10.31 -5.52
N ASP A 28 11.61 -10.61 -4.21
CA ASP A 28 10.46 -10.63 -3.33
C ASP A 28 9.76 -9.29 -3.46
N ALA A 29 8.50 -9.33 -3.91
CA ALA A 29 7.67 -8.14 -3.95
C ALA A 29 7.66 -7.50 -2.57
N PRO A 30 7.69 -6.16 -2.46
CA PRO A 30 7.67 -5.49 -1.18
C PRO A 30 6.44 -5.96 -0.38
N ARG A 31 6.68 -6.56 0.77
CA ARG A 31 5.64 -7.00 1.69
C ARG A 31 5.31 -5.83 2.60
N PHE A 32 4.26 -5.11 2.27
CA PHE A 32 3.80 -3.98 3.07
C PHE A 32 2.98 -4.44 4.26
N THR A 33 3.08 -3.67 5.35
CA THR A 33 2.23 -3.86 6.52
C THR A 33 0.80 -3.40 6.22
N ALA A 34 -0.19 -4.13 6.73
CA ALA A 34 -1.61 -3.78 6.60
C ALA A 34 -2.24 -3.68 7.99
N ASP A 35 -2.69 -2.48 8.35
CA ASP A 35 -3.51 -2.29 9.54
C ASP A 35 -4.93 -2.75 9.22
N PRO A 36 -5.52 -3.69 9.99
CA PRO A 36 -6.88 -4.14 9.75
C PRO A 36 -7.92 -3.02 9.79
N ALA A 37 -7.75 -2.01 10.64
CA ALA A 37 -8.65 -0.86 10.71
C ALA A 37 -8.61 -0.01 9.44
N MET A 38 -7.46 0.02 8.76
CA MET A 38 -7.21 0.78 7.54
C MET A 38 -7.30 -0.10 6.27
N THR A 39 -7.96 -1.26 6.40
CA THR A 39 -8.15 -2.22 5.30
C THR A 39 -9.63 -2.38 5.00
N ARG A 40 -10.01 -2.28 3.71
CA ARG A 40 -11.37 -2.45 3.21
C ARG A 40 -11.37 -3.52 2.10
N GLY A 41 -12.35 -4.41 2.13
CA GLY A 41 -12.49 -5.54 1.19
C GLY A 41 -12.06 -6.88 1.77
N PRO A 42 -12.24 -7.99 1.02
CA PRO A 42 -11.99 -9.35 1.52
C PRO A 42 -10.51 -9.59 1.85
N ALA A 43 -10.26 -10.26 2.98
CA ALA A 43 -8.89 -10.61 3.40
C ALA A 43 -8.17 -11.52 2.38
N ALA A 44 -8.91 -12.39 1.69
CA ALA A 44 -8.40 -13.31 0.67
C ALA A 44 -8.51 -12.75 -0.76
N ALA A 45 -8.70 -11.44 -0.94
CA ALA A 45 -8.78 -10.83 -2.26
C ALA A 45 -7.49 -11.09 -3.06
N PRO A 46 -7.59 -11.56 -4.32
CA PRO A 46 -6.42 -11.84 -5.16
C PRO A 46 -5.66 -10.58 -5.56
N VAL A 47 -6.29 -9.41 -5.47
CA VAL A 47 -5.65 -8.11 -5.73
C VAL A 47 -5.68 -7.26 -4.47
N THR A 48 -4.50 -6.81 -4.02
CA THR A 48 -4.37 -5.83 -2.95
C THR A 48 -3.85 -4.52 -3.53
N ILE A 49 -4.54 -3.43 -3.21
CA ILE A 49 -4.12 -2.06 -3.52
C ILE A 49 -3.62 -1.45 -2.22
N PHE A 50 -2.34 -1.14 -2.13
CA PHE A 50 -1.79 -0.26 -1.10
C PHE A 50 -1.77 1.15 -1.65
N GLU A 51 -2.35 2.09 -0.92
CA GLU A 51 -2.42 3.51 -1.27
C GLU A 51 -1.66 4.34 -0.25
N TRP A 52 -0.53 4.95 -0.63
CA TRP A 52 0.10 6.02 0.15
C TRP A 52 -0.52 7.34 -0.20
N SER A 53 -1.18 7.96 0.77
CA SER A 53 -2.07 9.08 0.54
C SER A 53 -1.97 10.15 1.64
N ASP A 54 -2.54 11.31 1.35
CA ASP A 54 -2.51 12.51 2.18
C ASP A 54 -3.90 13.17 2.15
N TYR A 55 -4.48 13.36 3.32
CA TYR A 55 -5.84 13.89 3.46
C TYR A 55 -6.02 15.33 3.01
N GLU A 56 -4.93 16.12 2.89
CA GLU A 56 -4.99 17.50 2.39
C GLU A 56 -4.65 17.60 0.89
N CYS A 57 -4.20 16.49 0.27
CA CYS A 57 -3.81 16.45 -1.14
C CYS A 57 -5.04 16.42 -2.08
N PRO A 58 -5.21 17.38 -3.00
CA PRO A 58 -6.36 17.39 -3.92
C PRO A 58 -6.33 16.24 -4.94
N PHE A 59 -5.15 15.72 -5.28
CA PHE A 59 -5.02 14.56 -6.15
C PHE A 59 -5.46 13.28 -5.43
N CYS A 60 -5.23 13.18 -4.11
CA CYS A 60 -5.72 12.07 -3.29
C CYS A 60 -7.25 12.10 -3.22
N LYS A 61 -7.88 13.27 -3.01
CA LYS A 61 -9.35 13.41 -3.07
C LYS A 61 -9.92 12.86 -4.39
N ARG A 62 -9.33 13.22 -5.53
CA ARG A 62 -9.78 12.69 -6.84
C ARG A 62 -9.60 11.18 -6.94
N ALA A 63 -8.53 10.64 -6.38
CA ALA A 63 -8.29 9.20 -6.37
C ALA A 63 -9.37 8.45 -5.57
N GLN A 64 -9.86 9.01 -4.46
CA GLN A 64 -10.91 8.37 -3.67
C GLN A 64 -12.20 8.14 -4.47
N GLU A 65 -12.62 9.09 -5.30
CA GLU A 65 -13.79 8.92 -6.16
C GLU A 65 -13.63 7.73 -7.13
N ILE A 66 -12.42 7.54 -7.64
CA ILE A 66 -12.08 6.43 -8.53
C ILE A 66 -12.05 5.12 -7.75
N LEU A 67 -11.41 5.09 -6.57
CA LEU A 67 -11.31 3.90 -5.73
C LEU A 67 -12.67 3.42 -5.24
N HIS A 68 -13.57 4.33 -4.89
CA HIS A 68 -14.96 3.98 -4.54
C HIS A 68 -15.68 3.24 -5.67
N ARG A 69 -15.54 3.71 -6.91
CA ARG A 69 -16.10 3.03 -8.08
C ARG A 69 -15.49 1.65 -8.29
N LEU A 70 -14.16 1.56 -8.20
CA LEU A 70 -13.44 0.29 -8.37
C LEU A 70 -13.81 -0.73 -7.29
N GLN A 71 -13.99 -0.31 -6.05
CA GLN A 71 -14.47 -1.20 -4.98
C GLN A 71 -15.89 -1.71 -5.26
N GLY A 72 -16.77 -0.88 -5.84
CA GLY A 72 -18.11 -1.30 -6.29
C GLY A 72 -18.06 -2.25 -7.49
N GLU A 73 -17.09 -2.12 -8.41
CA GLU A 73 -16.92 -2.99 -9.57
C GLU A 73 -16.22 -4.33 -9.23
N PHE A 74 -15.38 -4.36 -8.19
CA PHE A 74 -14.56 -5.51 -7.79
C PHE A 74 -14.72 -5.89 -6.31
N PRO A 75 -15.96 -6.01 -5.77
CA PRO A 75 -16.20 -6.12 -4.32
C PRO A 75 -15.55 -7.35 -3.69
N ASP A 76 -15.45 -8.47 -4.41
CA ASP A 76 -14.96 -9.74 -3.91
C ASP A 76 -13.48 -10.00 -4.26
N THR A 77 -12.88 -9.18 -5.11
CA THR A 77 -11.56 -9.48 -5.70
C THR A 77 -10.51 -8.40 -5.44
N VAL A 78 -10.91 -7.26 -4.89
CA VAL A 78 -10.00 -6.17 -4.55
C VAL A 78 -10.08 -5.85 -3.07
N ARG A 79 -8.90 -5.78 -2.44
CA ARG A 79 -8.68 -5.25 -1.10
C ARG A 79 -7.91 -3.95 -1.17
N LEU A 80 -8.37 -2.91 -0.51
CA LEU A 80 -7.69 -1.62 -0.36
C LEU A 80 -7.09 -1.52 1.03
N VAL A 81 -5.82 -1.12 1.10
CA VAL A 81 -5.08 -0.78 2.32
C VAL A 81 -4.62 0.65 2.21
N PHE A 82 -5.12 1.51 3.08
CA PHE A 82 -4.68 2.90 3.15
C PHE A 82 -3.40 3.02 3.99
N LYS A 83 -2.49 3.88 3.56
CA LYS A 83 -1.20 4.15 4.21
C LYS A 83 -1.01 5.66 4.32
N ASP A 84 -0.72 6.12 5.52
CA ASP A 84 -0.50 7.55 5.76
C ASP A 84 0.81 8.03 5.12
N PHE A 85 0.72 9.11 4.34
CA PHE A 85 1.90 9.77 3.78
C PHE A 85 1.77 11.30 3.83
N PRO A 86 1.67 11.90 5.01
CA PRO A 86 1.49 13.34 5.14
C PRO A 86 2.69 14.09 4.55
N LEU A 87 2.43 14.99 3.59
CA LEU A 87 3.45 15.83 2.96
C LEU A 87 3.79 17.03 3.85
N ARG A 88 5.05 17.42 3.89
CA ARG A 88 5.49 18.59 4.69
C ARG A 88 4.88 19.90 4.23
N SER A 89 4.49 20.00 2.97
CA SER A 89 3.81 21.16 2.39
C SER A 89 2.35 21.30 2.78
N HIS A 90 1.79 20.27 3.41
CA HIS A 90 0.38 20.18 3.80
C HIS A 90 0.29 20.23 5.33
N PRO A 91 0.02 21.40 5.93
CA PRO A 91 0.09 21.60 7.38
C PRO A 91 -0.94 20.78 8.16
N ASN A 92 -2.10 20.48 7.56
CA ASN A 92 -3.17 19.71 8.20
C ASN A 92 -3.10 18.20 7.91
N ALA A 93 -2.21 17.74 7.04
CA ALA A 93 -2.13 16.34 6.64
C ALA A 93 -1.81 15.40 7.80
N LEU A 94 -0.81 15.74 8.64
CA LEU A 94 -0.47 14.95 9.81
C LEU A 94 -1.58 14.97 10.87
N PRO A 95 -2.16 16.12 11.28
CA PRO A 95 -3.32 16.14 12.16
C PRO A 95 -4.51 15.33 11.64
N ALA A 96 -4.82 15.39 10.34
CA ALA A 96 -5.90 14.62 9.75
C ALA A 96 -5.63 13.09 9.77
N ALA A 97 -4.40 12.67 9.51
CA ALA A 97 -3.99 11.27 9.64
C ALA A 97 -4.13 10.75 11.08
N LEU A 98 -3.69 11.54 12.07
CA LEU A 98 -3.89 11.22 13.49
C LEU A 98 -5.37 11.10 13.84
N ALA A 99 -6.19 12.04 13.36
CA ALA A 99 -7.64 12.07 13.57
C ALA A 99 -8.33 10.82 12.99
N ALA A 100 -7.97 10.41 11.77
CA ALA A 100 -8.50 9.19 11.14
C ALA A 100 -8.20 7.95 11.99
N ARG A 101 -6.98 7.83 12.51
CA ARG A 101 -6.59 6.72 13.39
C ARG A 101 -7.31 6.78 14.73
N CYS A 102 -7.55 7.98 15.30
CA CYS A 102 -8.34 8.14 16.51
C CYS A 102 -9.81 7.71 16.30
N ALA A 103 -10.39 8.00 15.15
CA ALA A 103 -11.70 7.49 14.77
C ALA A 103 -11.67 5.95 14.58
N GLY A 104 -10.60 5.42 14.03
CA GLY A 104 -10.35 3.98 13.90
C GLY A 104 -10.29 3.26 15.25
N ALA A 105 -9.72 3.88 16.29
CA ALA A 105 -9.71 3.35 17.65
C ALA A 105 -11.13 3.22 18.26
N GLN A 106 -12.10 3.93 17.67
CA GLN A 106 -13.52 3.83 18.00
C GLN A 106 -14.33 3.03 16.94
N GLY A 107 -13.65 2.30 16.07
CA GLY A 107 -14.27 1.43 15.06
C GLY A 107 -14.87 2.15 13.83
N ARG A 108 -14.55 3.44 13.64
CA ARG A 108 -15.15 4.27 12.57
C ARG A 108 -14.10 4.89 11.65
N TYR A 109 -13.02 4.15 11.35
CA TYR A 109 -11.93 4.64 10.50
C TYR A 109 -12.42 5.07 9.12
N TRP A 110 -13.13 4.20 8.40
CA TRP A 110 -13.47 4.43 7.00
C TRP A 110 -14.52 5.52 6.81
N GLU A 111 -15.50 5.60 7.68
CA GLU A 111 -16.49 6.68 7.64
C GLU A 111 -15.84 8.04 7.93
N TYR A 112 -14.87 8.05 8.84
CA TYR A 112 -14.12 9.26 9.14
C TYR A 112 -13.17 9.63 8.01
N HIS A 113 -12.47 8.64 7.43
CA HIS A 113 -11.63 8.77 6.23
C HIS A 113 -12.40 9.42 5.07
N ASP A 114 -13.59 8.90 4.77
CA ASP A 114 -14.43 9.42 3.69
C ASP A 114 -14.84 10.88 3.97
N LEU A 115 -15.16 11.23 5.23
CA LEU A 115 -15.47 12.61 5.63
C LEU A 115 -14.30 13.57 5.47
N LEU A 116 -13.07 13.14 5.76
CA LEU A 116 -11.87 13.97 5.58
C LEU A 116 -11.68 14.39 4.13
N PHE A 117 -11.82 13.46 3.19
CA PHE A 117 -11.69 13.78 1.77
C PHE A 117 -12.84 14.62 1.23
N VAL A 118 -14.08 14.36 1.67
CA VAL A 118 -15.24 15.18 1.32
C VAL A 118 -15.08 16.61 1.85
N GLY A 119 -14.60 16.72 3.08
CA GLY A 119 -14.47 18.00 3.81
C GLY A 119 -13.31 18.88 3.37
N GLN A 120 -12.38 18.41 2.51
CA GLN A 120 -11.30 19.27 2.03
C GLN A 120 -11.82 20.58 1.43
N PRO A 121 -11.22 21.74 1.76
CA PRO A 121 -9.97 21.92 2.50
C PRO A 121 -10.12 22.09 4.03
N ASP A 122 -11.32 21.94 4.60
CA ASP A 122 -11.63 22.23 6.00
C ASP A 122 -11.11 21.08 6.90
N LEU A 123 -9.84 21.16 7.28
CA LEU A 123 -9.12 20.15 8.06
C LEU A 123 -8.44 20.77 9.30
N SER A 124 -8.95 21.92 9.78
CA SER A 124 -8.47 22.48 11.02
C SER A 124 -8.80 21.55 12.21
N ARG A 125 -8.14 21.76 13.36
CA ARG A 125 -8.42 20.95 14.56
C ARG A 125 -9.91 20.95 14.92
N ASP A 126 -10.58 22.09 14.80
CA ASP A 126 -12.00 22.21 15.12
C ASP A 126 -12.89 21.46 14.10
N ASP A 127 -12.51 21.48 12.82
CA ASP A 127 -13.18 20.70 11.77
C ASP A 127 -13.04 19.20 12.06
N LEU A 128 -11.83 18.74 12.41
CA LEU A 128 -11.57 17.34 12.75
C LEU A 128 -12.43 16.86 13.92
N ILE A 129 -12.57 17.67 14.98
CA ILE A 129 -13.45 17.36 16.10
C ILE A 129 -14.93 17.42 15.67
N GLY A 130 -15.27 18.35 14.79
CA GLY A 130 -16.60 18.47 14.19
C GLY A 130 -17.02 17.21 13.43
N TYR A 131 -16.12 16.65 12.63
CA TYR A 131 -16.36 15.37 11.91
C TYR A 131 -16.55 14.20 12.86
N ALA A 132 -15.78 14.12 13.95
CA ALA A 132 -15.96 13.10 14.97
C ALA A 132 -17.36 13.17 15.63
N ARG A 133 -17.82 14.38 15.97
CA ARG A 133 -19.17 14.60 16.50
C ARG A 133 -20.26 14.21 15.51
N ARG A 134 -20.11 14.55 14.22
CA ARG A 134 -21.05 14.18 13.16
C ARG A 134 -21.20 12.67 13.00
N LEU A 135 -20.15 11.89 13.25
CA LEU A 135 -20.18 10.43 13.25
C LEU A 135 -20.66 9.82 14.57
N GLY A 136 -20.97 10.63 15.59
CA GLY A 136 -21.39 10.15 16.90
C GLY A 136 -20.27 9.47 17.69
N LEU A 137 -19.01 9.83 17.44
CA LEU A 137 -17.87 9.37 18.22
C LEU A 137 -17.89 9.99 19.61
N ASP A 138 -17.26 9.31 20.59
CA ASP A 138 -16.95 9.91 21.89
C ASP A 138 -15.97 11.08 21.67
N ALA A 139 -16.50 12.29 21.63
CA ALA A 139 -15.73 13.49 21.31
C ALA A 139 -14.66 13.83 22.36
N PRO A 140 -14.90 13.71 23.70
CA PRO A 140 -13.84 13.80 24.69
C PRO A 140 -12.68 12.82 24.44
N ALA A 141 -12.96 11.53 24.31
CA ALA A 141 -11.94 10.51 24.07
C ALA A 141 -11.22 10.70 22.72
N PHE A 142 -11.95 11.14 21.68
CA PHE A 142 -11.35 11.50 20.39
C PHE A 142 -10.39 12.69 20.51
N THR A 143 -10.79 13.74 21.23
CA THR A 143 -9.97 14.94 21.41
C THR A 143 -8.70 14.63 22.19
N GLU A 144 -8.80 13.86 23.28
CA GLU A 144 -7.65 13.38 24.05
C GLU A 144 -6.68 12.56 23.16
N CYS A 145 -7.22 11.63 22.36
CA CYS A 145 -6.42 10.85 21.44
C CYS A 145 -5.67 11.71 20.42
N LEU A 146 -6.36 12.72 19.86
CA LEU A 146 -5.79 13.63 18.86
C LEU A 146 -4.68 14.50 19.48
N ASP A 147 -4.94 15.11 20.64
CA ASP A 147 -4.03 16.03 21.33
C ASP A 147 -2.78 15.28 21.88
N SER A 148 -2.95 14.05 22.32
CA SER A 148 -1.82 13.19 22.76
C SER A 148 -0.92 12.73 21.62
N SER A 149 -1.33 12.93 20.38
CA SER A 149 -0.61 12.41 19.18
C SER A 149 -0.33 10.91 19.26
N ARG A 150 -1.20 10.13 19.90
CA ARG A 150 -1.07 8.71 20.23
C ARG A 150 -0.62 7.86 19.01
N PHE A 151 -1.07 8.18 17.83
CA PHE A 151 -0.76 7.42 16.61
C PHE A 151 0.37 8.01 15.75
N ARG A 152 1.11 9.00 16.26
CA ARG A 152 2.18 9.67 15.50
C ARG A 152 3.22 8.68 14.97
N ASP A 153 3.66 7.76 15.80
CA ASP A 153 4.70 6.78 15.40
C ASP A 153 4.18 5.82 14.31
N ALA A 154 2.90 5.45 14.36
CA ALA A 154 2.26 4.63 13.35
C ALA A 154 2.15 5.37 12.00
N VAL A 155 1.74 6.63 11.99
CA VAL A 155 1.72 7.48 10.79
C VAL A 155 3.12 7.61 10.19
N LEU A 156 4.13 7.87 11.03
CA LEU A 156 5.52 7.99 10.58
C LEU A 156 6.10 6.64 10.11
N ALA A 157 5.63 5.51 10.65
CA ALA A 157 6.00 4.19 10.18
C ALA A 157 5.50 3.93 8.75
N ASP A 158 4.24 4.24 8.46
CA ASP A 158 3.67 4.17 7.11
C ASP A 158 4.45 5.05 6.13
N GLN A 159 4.77 6.27 6.54
CA GLN A 159 5.56 7.20 5.71
C GLN A 159 6.98 6.67 5.45
N ARG A 160 7.65 6.04 6.44
CA ARG A 160 8.98 5.43 6.24
C ARG A 160 8.89 4.27 5.26
N GLU A 161 7.95 3.34 5.48
CA GLU A 161 7.72 2.19 4.59
C GLU A 161 7.48 2.65 3.14
N GLY A 162 6.67 3.69 2.94
CA GLY A 162 6.45 4.28 1.62
C GLY A 162 7.74 4.85 1.01
N ARG A 163 8.54 5.59 1.79
CA ARG A 163 9.84 6.14 1.30
C ARG A 163 10.82 5.05 0.91
N GLU A 164 10.90 3.98 1.67
CA GLU A 164 11.74 2.80 1.39
C GLU A 164 11.27 2.11 0.11
N ALA A 165 9.96 2.05 -0.14
CA ALA A 165 9.36 1.57 -1.38
C ALA A 165 9.46 2.56 -2.56
N GLY A 166 10.11 3.71 -2.36
CA GLY A 166 10.29 4.72 -3.40
C GLY A 166 9.08 5.62 -3.65
N VAL A 167 8.14 5.74 -2.70
CA VAL A 167 7.07 6.74 -2.75
C VAL A 167 7.69 8.14 -2.58
N ARG A 168 7.39 9.05 -3.50
CA ARG A 168 7.90 10.44 -3.50
C ARG A 168 6.80 11.48 -3.53
N ALA A 169 5.59 11.08 -3.92
CA ALA A 169 4.42 11.95 -4.05
C ALA A 169 3.15 11.16 -3.71
N THR A 170 2.04 11.88 -3.49
CA THR A 170 0.73 11.32 -3.22
C THR A 170 -0.29 11.74 -4.28
N PRO A 171 -1.25 10.87 -4.60
CA PRO A 171 -1.30 9.47 -4.19
C PRO A 171 -0.27 8.60 -4.93
N THR A 172 0.26 7.56 -4.28
CA THR A 172 1.04 6.49 -4.92
C THR A 172 0.43 5.15 -4.52
N PHE A 173 0.25 4.29 -5.50
CA PHE A 173 -0.37 2.98 -5.32
C PHE A 173 0.60 1.85 -5.62
N PHE A 174 0.42 0.73 -4.93
CA PHE A 174 0.96 -0.56 -5.34
C PHE A 174 -0.20 -1.52 -5.53
N ILE A 175 -0.45 -1.92 -6.77
CA ILE A 175 -1.47 -2.93 -7.10
C ILE A 175 -0.75 -4.26 -7.24
N ASN A 176 -0.84 -5.10 -6.20
CA ASN A 176 0.06 -6.21 -5.98
C ASN A 176 1.52 -5.71 -6.04
N GLN A 177 2.24 -6.00 -7.11
CA GLN A 177 3.65 -5.59 -7.27
C GLN A 177 3.83 -4.35 -8.17
N ARG A 178 2.76 -3.88 -8.81
CA ARG A 178 2.85 -2.78 -9.78
C ARG A 178 2.69 -1.44 -9.10
N LYS A 179 3.75 -0.64 -9.11
CA LYS A 179 3.72 0.77 -8.65
C LYS A 179 3.04 1.67 -9.66
N ILE A 180 2.19 2.57 -9.17
CA ILE A 180 1.49 3.60 -9.94
C ILE A 180 1.59 4.91 -9.18
N GLU A 181 1.99 5.99 -9.84
CA GLU A 181 2.08 7.32 -9.26
C GLU A 181 0.97 8.22 -9.79
N GLY A 182 0.30 8.93 -8.87
CA GLY A 182 -0.79 9.83 -9.19
C GLY A 182 -2.15 9.15 -9.38
N ALA A 183 -3.19 9.98 -9.54
CA ALA A 183 -4.55 9.53 -9.78
C ALA A 183 -4.74 9.24 -11.29
N LEU A 184 -4.65 7.97 -11.68
CA LEU A 184 -4.95 7.55 -13.05
C LEU A 184 -6.45 7.71 -13.36
N PRO A 185 -6.84 7.85 -14.64
CA PRO A 185 -8.23 7.71 -15.07
C PRO A 185 -8.81 6.34 -14.66
N LEU A 186 -10.11 6.31 -14.40
CA LEU A 186 -10.84 5.10 -13.97
C LEU A 186 -10.59 3.89 -14.88
N ASP A 187 -10.61 4.09 -16.19
CA ASP A 187 -10.42 3.00 -17.15
C ASP A 187 -9.01 2.40 -17.09
N GLU A 188 -8.00 3.25 -16.93
CA GLU A 188 -6.62 2.79 -16.78
C GLU A 188 -6.42 2.01 -15.47
N PHE A 189 -7.00 2.48 -14.35
CA PHE A 189 -6.99 1.75 -13.09
C PHE A 189 -7.68 0.39 -13.22
N ARG A 190 -8.85 0.36 -13.88
CA ARG A 190 -9.60 -0.86 -14.14
C ARG A 190 -8.78 -1.88 -14.94
N ASP A 191 -8.05 -1.42 -15.96
CA ASP A 191 -7.21 -2.30 -16.78
C ASP A 191 -6.04 -2.88 -16.00
N VAL A 192 -5.43 -2.09 -15.11
CA VAL A 192 -4.37 -2.59 -14.22
C VAL A 192 -4.92 -3.65 -13.26
N ILE A 193 -6.09 -3.44 -12.66
CA ILE A 193 -6.73 -4.43 -11.77
C ILE A 193 -7.06 -5.72 -12.55
N LYS A 194 -7.64 -5.61 -13.74
CA LYS A 194 -7.92 -6.78 -14.59
C LYS A 194 -6.66 -7.55 -14.95
N GLN A 195 -5.55 -6.84 -15.21
CA GLN A 195 -4.27 -7.50 -15.46
C GLN A 195 -3.78 -8.23 -14.19
N ALA A 196 -3.80 -7.57 -13.03
CA ALA A 196 -3.40 -8.18 -11.76
C ALA A 196 -4.25 -9.43 -11.42
N LEU A 197 -5.56 -9.41 -11.74
CA LEU A 197 -6.45 -10.58 -11.59
C LEU A 197 -6.07 -11.74 -12.53
N ARG A 198 -5.64 -11.45 -13.75
CA ARG A 198 -5.15 -12.51 -14.67
C ARG A 198 -3.85 -13.12 -14.16
N ASP A 199 -2.95 -12.30 -13.63
CA ASP A 199 -1.64 -12.75 -13.14
C ASP A 199 -1.77 -13.60 -11.85
N ALA A 200 -2.71 -13.25 -10.98
CA ALA A 200 -3.00 -14.01 -9.75
C ALA A 200 -3.62 -15.39 -9.98
N ARG A 201 -4.10 -15.70 -11.20
CA ARG A 201 -4.68 -17.00 -11.57
C ARG A 201 -3.67 -17.97 -12.21
N ARG A 202 -2.45 -17.51 -12.45
CA ARG A 202 -1.36 -18.31 -13.05
C ARG A 202 -0.50 -18.98 -11.99
#